data_5f6a450c60f044469118f5eb3e5f61da
#
_entry.id   5f6a450c60f044469118f5eb3e5f61da
#
_cell.length_a   1.000
_cell.length_b   1.000
_cell.length_c   1.000
_cell.angle_alpha   90.00
_cell.angle_beta   90.00
_cell.angle_gamma   90.00
#
_symmetry.space_group_name_H-M   'P 1'
#
loop_
_entity.id
_entity.type
_entity.pdbx_description
1 polymer ?
#
loop_
_entity_poly.entity_id
_entity_poly.type
_entity_poly.pdbx_seq_one_letter_code
_entity_poly.pdbx_strand_id
1 'polypeptide(L)'
;MIALDTNILVRYLVQDDPAQGRIATRLLEGELSSDNQGFVTIVAVLELDWVLRTQYGFSPQIVSDTIFGLMSSPHLTFENSDAIKTALGFQHGDLADNILHETGAANACTRTVTFDKKFSRLAGVELLT
;
A
#
# COMPACT_ATOMS: atom_id res chain seq x y z
N MET A 1 -4.65 0.03 19.15
CA MET A 1 -4.48 -0.15 17.70
C MET A 1 -4.68 -1.61 17.34
N ILE A 2 -5.36 -1.90 16.25
CA ILE A 2 -5.58 -3.27 15.80
C ILE A 2 -5.05 -3.45 14.38
N ALA A 3 -4.36 -4.56 14.13
CA ALA A 3 -3.87 -4.86 12.80
C ALA A 3 -5.01 -5.31 11.89
N LEU A 4 -5.01 -4.84 10.65
CA LEU A 4 -6.02 -5.18 9.67
C LEU A 4 -5.45 -6.15 8.63
N ASP A 5 -6.16 -7.25 8.40
CA ASP A 5 -5.83 -8.13 7.29
C ASP A 5 -6.23 -7.46 5.96
N THR A 6 -5.53 -7.80 4.91
CA THR A 6 -5.77 -7.28 3.56
C THR A 6 -7.23 -7.46 3.15
N ASN A 7 -7.84 -8.59 3.44
CA ASN A 7 -9.23 -8.86 3.03
C ASN A 7 -10.23 -7.90 3.68
N ILE A 8 -9.96 -7.36 4.86
CA ILE A 8 -10.80 -6.34 5.47
C ILE A 8 -10.82 -5.09 4.59
N LEU A 9 -9.64 -4.66 4.12
CA LEU A 9 -9.51 -3.49 3.24
C LEU A 9 -10.18 -3.74 1.88
N VAL A 10 -10.00 -4.93 1.31
CA VAL A 10 -10.63 -5.30 0.03
C VAL A 10 -12.16 -5.26 0.15
N ARG A 11 -12.71 -5.88 1.19
CA ARG A 11 -14.17 -5.89 1.39
C ARG A 11 -14.74 -4.48 1.60
N TYR A 12 -14.00 -3.65 2.30
CA TYR A 12 -14.39 -2.25 2.50
C TYR A 12 -14.38 -1.47 1.18
N LEU A 13 -13.34 -1.63 0.37
CA LEU A 13 -13.14 -0.84 -0.85
C LEU A 13 -14.03 -1.31 -2.00
N VAL A 14 -14.15 -2.62 -2.21
CA VAL A 14 -14.78 -3.17 -3.41
C VAL A 14 -16.28 -3.41 -3.23
N GLN A 15 -16.71 -3.78 -2.03
CA GLN A 15 -18.14 -3.98 -1.70
C GLN A 15 -18.83 -5.06 -2.55
N ASP A 16 -18.07 -6.07 -3.00
CA ASP A 16 -18.60 -7.18 -3.80
C ASP A 16 -19.21 -8.32 -2.98
N ASP A 17 -18.99 -8.29 -1.66
CA ASP A 17 -19.63 -9.19 -0.69
C ASP A 17 -20.45 -8.32 0.26
N PRO A 18 -21.79 -8.28 0.11
CA PRO A 18 -22.61 -7.37 0.91
C PRO A 18 -22.51 -7.59 2.42
N ALA A 19 -22.42 -8.84 2.88
CA ALA A 19 -22.33 -9.15 4.31
C ALA A 19 -21.00 -8.71 4.90
N GLN A 20 -19.88 -9.13 4.28
CA GLN A 20 -18.55 -8.76 4.74
C GLN A 20 -18.26 -7.28 4.51
N GLY A 21 -18.77 -6.71 3.43
CA GLY A 21 -18.62 -5.27 3.14
C GLY A 21 -19.25 -4.42 4.25
N ARG A 22 -20.44 -4.79 4.73
CA ARG A 22 -21.09 -4.09 5.85
C ARG A 22 -20.29 -4.19 7.14
N ILE A 23 -19.73 -5.37 7.43
CA ILE A 23 -18.92 -5.58 8.63
C ILE A 23 -17.64 -4.75 8.56
N ALA A 24 -16.95 -4.77 7.41
CA ALA A 24 -15.74 -3.98 7.20
C ALA A 24 -16.01 -2.48 7.30
N THR A 25 -17.10 -2.01 6.70
CA THR A 25 -17.50 -0.60 6.78
C THR A 25 -17.79 -0.18 8.23
N ARG A 26 -18.51 -1.02 8.97
CA ARG A 26 -18.78 -0.75 10.39
C ARG A 26 -17.50 -0.64 11.20
N LEU A 27 -16.54 -1.51 10.93
CA LEU A 27 -15.24 -1.46 11.61
C LEU A 27 -14.51 -0.15 11.27
N LEU A 28 -14.30 0.12 9.99
CA LEU A 28 -13.47 1.25 9.56
C LEU A 28 -14.11 2.61 9.81
N GLU A 29 -15.42 2.72 9.69
CA GLU A 29 -16.12 4.00 9.81
C GLU A 29 -16.79 4.21 11.16
N GLY A 30 -17.07 3.14 11.91
CA GLY A 30 -17.84 3.22 13.16
C GLY A 30 -17.07 2.79 14.40
N GLU A 31 -16.22 1.78 14.32
CA GLU A 31 -15.53 1.25 15.51
C GLU A 31 -14.12 1.82 15.67
N LEU A 32 -13.39 2.00 14.56
CA LEU A 32 -12.07 2.62 14.59
C LEU A 32 -12.21 4.12 14.82
N SER A 33 -11.19 4.72 15.44
CA SER A 33 -11.13 6.14 15.74
C SER A 33 -9.67 6.60 15.74
N SER A 34 -9.44 7.89 15.94
CA SER A 34 -8.08 8.40 16.12
C SER A 34 -7.42 7.88 17.40
N ASP A 35 -8.21 7.46 18.38
CA ASP A 35 -7.70 6.89 19.64
C ASP A 35 -7.56 5.36 19.61
N ASN A 36 -8.21 4.70 18.66
CA ASN A 36 -8.13 3.26 18.45
C ASN A 36 -8.06 2.97 16.96
N GLN A 37 -6.88 3.16 16.39
CA GLN A 37 -6.67 3.08 14.95
C GLN A 37 -6.50 1.64 14.46
N GLY A 38 -6.82 1.43 13.18
CA GLY A 38 -6.39 0.26 12.45
C GLY A 38 -4.95 0.44 11.98
N PHE A 39 -4.15 -0.62 12.10
CA PHE A 39 -2.77 -0.63 11.62
C PHE A 39 -2.67 -1.43 10.32
N VAL A 40 -2.10 -0.80 9.30
CA VAL A 40 -1.92 -1.39 7.98
C VAL A 40 -0.43 -1.62 7.75
N THR A 41 -0.03 -2.87 7.64
CA THR A 41 1.36 -3.26 7.40
C THR A 41 1.76 -3.03 5.95
N ILE A 42 3.07 -2.95 5.69
CA ILE A 42 3.59 -2.93 4.31
C ILE A 42 3.12 -4.16 3.54
N VAL A 43 3.11 -5.32 4.18
CA VAL A 43 2.61 -6.56 3.56
C VAL A 43 1.17 -6.39 3.09
N ALA A 44 0.31 -5.81 3.92
CA ALA A 44 -1.08 -5.56 3.52
C ALA A 44 -1.18 -4.58 2.35
N VAL A 45 -0.35 -3.55 2.32
CA VAL A 45 -0.32 -2.59 1.19
C VAL A 45 0.07 -3.30 -0.10
N LEU A 46 1.10 -4.14 -0.07
CA LEU A 46 1.57 -4.88 -1.25
C LEU A 46 0.53 -5.88 -1.74
N GLU A 47 -0.11 -6.60 -0.83
CA GLU A 47 -1.19 -7.53 -1.18
C GLU A 47 -2.40 -6.79 -1.75
N LEU A 48 -2.76 -5.65 -1.16
CA LEU A 48 -3.87 -4.84 -1.63
C LEU A 48 -3.64 -4.36 -3.07
N ASP A 49 -2.45 -3.83 -3.35
CA ASP A 49 -2.07 -3.45 -4.72
C ASP A 49 -2.24 -4.62 -5.68
N TRP A 50 -1.69 -5.76 -5.35
CA TRP A 50 -1.73 -6.94 -6.20
C TRP A 50 -3.15 -7.44 -6.44
N VAL A 51 -3.97 -7.53 -5.37
CA VAL A 51 -5.36 -8.01 -5.45
C VAL A 51 -6.22 -7.07 -6.30
N LEU A 52 -6.13 -5.76 -6.05
CA LEU A 52 -6.93 -4.78 -6.79
C LEU A 52 -6.59 -4.78 -8.28
N ARG A 53 -5.32 -4.91 -8.63
CA ARG A 53 -4.90 -4.97 -10.04
C ARG A 53 -5.25 -6.30 -10.71
N THR A 54 -4.96 -7.43 -10.07
CA THR A 54 -5.03 -8.74 -10.71
C THR A 54 -6.40 -9.39 -10.61
N GLN A 55 -7.12 -9.21 -9.52
CA GLN A 55 -8.43 -9.82 -9.31
C GLN A 55 -9.59 -8.88 -9.67
N TYR A 56 -9.40 -7.58 -9.54
CA TYR A 56 -10.45 -6.60 -9.81
C TYR A 56 -10.16 -5.72 -11.02
N GLY A 57 -9.00 -5.85 -11.65
CA GLY A 57 -8.67 -5.14 -12.88
C GLY A 57 -8.47 -3.63 -12.72
N PHE A 58 -8.20 -3.14 -11.52
CA PHE A 58 -7.93 -1.73 -11.30
C PHE A 58 -6.62 -1.32 -11.99
N SER A 59 -6.60 -0.13 -12.58
CA SER A 59 -5.37 0.41 -13.12
C SER A 59 -4.39 0.77 -11.99
N PRO A 60 -3.07 0.78 -12.28
CA PRO A 60 -2.08 1.18 -11.27
C PRO A 60 -2.36 2.57 -10.67
N GLN A 61 -2.85 3.51 -11.48
CA GLN A 61 -3.17 4.85 -11.00
C GLN A 61 -4.35 4.85 -10.02
N ILE A 62 -5.40 4.08 -10.32
CA ILE A 62 -6.55 3.97 -9.42
C ILE A 62 -6.14 3.31 -8.11
N VAL A 63 -5.28 2.29 -8.15
CA VAL A 63 -4.77 1.64 -6.95
C VAL A 63 -3.97 2.64 -6.10
N SER A 64 -3.07 3.39 -6.72
CA SER A 64 -2.28 4.42 -6.02
C SER A 64 -3.16 5.46 -5.36
N ASP A 65 -4.15 5.96 -6.09
CA ASP A 65 -5.09 6.96 -5.56
C ASP A 65 -5.92 6.39 -4.40
N THR A 66 -6.31 5.13 -4.50
CA THR A 66 -7.09 4.42 -3.47
C THR A 66 -6.27 4.26 -2.18
N ILE A 67 -5.03 3.81 -2.31
CA ILE A 67 -4.13 3.64 -1.15
C ILE A 67 -3.84 5.00 -0.51
N PHE A 68 -3.55 6.01 -1.32
CA PHE A 68 -3.31 7.36 -0.82
C PHE A 68 -4.54 7.90 -0.06
N GLY A 69 -5.74 7.62 -0.58
CA GLY A 69 -6.99 7.99 0.08
C GLY A 69 -7.16 7.32 1.45
N LEU A 70 -6.82 6.03 1.55
CA LEU A 70 -6.83 5.32 2.84
C LEU A 70 -5.83 5.93 3.82
N MET A 71 -4.66 6.33 3.34
CA MET A 71 -3.62 6.94 4.18
C MET A 71 -4.03 8.31 4.73
N SER A 72 -5.02 8.93 4.13
CA SER A 72 -5.57 10.21 4.60
C SER A 72 -6.57 10.05 5.74
N SER A 73 -6.98 8.82 6.06
CA SER A 73 -7.94 8.55 7.14
C SER A 73 -7.28 8.73 8.51
N PRO A 74 -7.88 9.50 9.42
CA PRO A 74 -7.38 9.62 10.79
C PRO A 74 -7.59 8.33 11.61
N HIS A 75 -8.34 7.37 11.10
CA HIS A 75 -8.61 6.09 11.76
C HIS A 75 -7.59 5.00 11.43
N LEU A 76 -6.64 5.29 10.53
CA LEU A 76 -5.64 4.31 10.08
C LEU A 76 -4.23 4.84 10.30
N THR A 77 -3.34 3.93 10.66
CA THR A 77 -1.90 4.16 10.71
C THR A 77 -1.22 3.13 9.81
N PHE A 78 -0.32 3.59 8.94
CA PHE A 78 0.40 2.75 8.00
C PHE A 78 1.84 2.57 8.45
N GLU A 79 2.33 1.34 8.36
CA GLU A 79 3.74 1.04 8.56
C GLU A 79 4.58 1.76 7.50
N ASN A 80 5.64 2.47 7.93
CA ASN A 80 6.53 3.24 7.04
C ASN A 80 5.75 4.17 6.09
N SER A 81 4.81 4.93 6.63
CA SER A 81 3.91 5.77 5.84
C SER A 81 4.65 6.72 4.89
N ASP A 82 5.78 7.28 5.31
CA ASP A 82 6.55 8.20 4.46
C ASP A 82 7.14 7.49 3.23
N ALA A 83 7.68 6.28 3.41
CA ALA A 83 8.20 5.48 2.30
C ALA A 83 7.09 5.11 1.32
N ILE A 84 5.92 4.72 1.83
CA ILE A 84 4.77 4.38 0.97
C ILE A 84 4.29 5.61 0.20
N LYS A 85 4.15 6.76 0.85
CA LYS A 85 3.74 8.00 0.19
C LYS A 85 4.70 8.40 -0.92
N THR A 86 6.01 8.31 -0.66
CA THR A 86 7.02 8.61 -1.68
C THR A 86 6.91 7.66 -2.86
N ALA A 87 6.76 6.35 -2.59
CA ALA A 87 6.59 5.34 -3.63
C ALA A 87 5.33 5.57 -4.47
N LEU A 88 4.22 5.96 -3.84
CA LEU A 88 2.97 6.28 -4.55
C LEU A 88 3.11 7.52 -5.44
N GLY A 89 4.04 8.40 -5.13
CA GLY A 89 4.32 9.60 -5.93
C GLY A 89 5.07 9.32 -7.23
N PHE A 90 5.66 8.15 -7.40
CA PHE A 90 6.29 7.79 -8.67
C PHE A 90 5.22 7.44 -9.69
N GLN A 91 5.32 8.04 -10.89
CA GLN A 91 4.29 7.88 -11.92
C GLN A 91 4.46 6.63 -12.77
N HIS A 92 5.50 5.85 -12.53
CA HIS A 92 5.82 4.66 -13.31
C HIS A 92 6.62 3.67 -12.46
N GLY A 93 6.73 2.46 -12.96
CA GLY A 93 7.36 1.38 -12.24
C GLY A 93 6.36 0.60 -11.37
N ASP A 94 6.83 -0.47 -10.81
CA ASP A 94 6.07 -1.36 -9.95
C ASP A 94 6.02 -0.79 -8.54
N LEU A 95 4.83 -0.70 -7.93
CA LEU A 95 4.67 -0.13 -6.60
C LEU A 95 5.48 -0.91 -5.55
N ALA A 96 5.50 -2.24 -5.64
CA ALA A 96 6.27 -3.06 -4.70
C ALA A 96 7.76 -2.76 -4.79
N ASP A 97 8.31 -2.60 -6.01
CA ASP A 97 9.70 -2.22 -6.22
C ASP A 97 10.00 -0.84 -5.66
N ASN A 98 9.10 0.10 -5.89
CA ASN A 98 9.26 1.48 -5.40
C ASN A 98 9.23 1.52 -3.87
N ILE A 99 8.34 0.76 -3.23
CA ILE A 99 8.29 0.66 -1.76
C ILE A 99 9.55 -0.02 -1.23
N LEU A 100 10.04 -1.07 -1.90
CA LEU A 100 11.27 -1.74 -1.53
C LEU A 100 12.44 -0.75 -1.49
N HIS A 101 12.59 0.04 -2.56
CA HIS A 101 13.66 1.03 -2.65
C HIS A 101 13.55 2.10 -1.56
N GLU A 102 12.36 2.67 -1.38
CA GLU A 102 12.13 3.72 -0.38
C GLU A 102 12.29 3.20 1.05
N THR A 103 11.88 1.96 1.30
CA THR A 103 12.08 1.32 2.61
C THR A 103 13.57 1.12 2.89
N GLY A 104 14.34 0.70 1.87
CA GLY A 104 15.79 0.61 1.99
C GLY A 104 16.43 1.95 2.31
N ALA A 105 16.05 2.99 1.59
CA ALA A 105 16.55 4.35 1.83
C ALA A 105 16.22 4.85 3.24
N ALA A 106 15.01 4.56 3.73
CA ALA A 106 14.59 4.92 5.08
C ALA A 106 15.39 4.17 6.16
N ASN A 107 16.04 3.07 5.81
CA ASN A 107 16.92 2.30 6.70
C ASN A 107 18.40 2.55 6.42
N ALA A 108 18.72 3.72 5.87
CA ALA A 108 20.09 4.18 5.61
C ALA A 108 20.85 3.33 4.57
N CYS A 109 20.15 2.59 3.70
CA CYS A 109 20.79 1.94 2.57
C CYS A 109 21.25 2.99 1.56
N THR A 110 22.47 2.86 1.06
CA THR A 110 23.05 3.83 0.13
C THR A 110 22.60 3.63 -1.30
N ARG A 111 22.12 2.43 -1.63
CA ARG A 111 21.61 2.08 -2.95
C ARG A 111 20.75 0.81 -2.85
N THR A 112 19.95 0.59 -3.86
CA THR A 112 19.28 -0.68 -4.11
C THR A 112 19.95 -1.37 -5.29
N VAL A 113 20.13 -2.67 -5.24
CA VAL A 113 20.72 -3.45 -6.33
C VAL A 113 19.69 -4.42 -6.88
N THR A 114 19.72 -4.64 -8.18
CA THR A 114 18.72 -5.48 -8.86
C THR A 114 19.29 -6.10 -10.14
N PHE A 115 18.66 -7.15 -10.62
CA PHE A 115 18.87 -7.66 -11.98
C PHE A 115 17.80 -7.19 -12.96
N ASP A 116 16.79 -6.46 -12.49
CA ASP A 116 15.68 -5.95 -13.30
C ASP A 116 16.05 -4.64 -13.97
N LYS A 117 16.12 -4.65 -15.31
CA LYS A 117 16.48 -3.46 -16.09
C LYS A 117 15.50 -2.32 -15.92
N LYS A 118 14.20 -2.61 -15.82
CA LYS A 118 13.18 -1.59 -15.62
C LYS A 118 13.33 -0.90 -14.26
N PHE A 119 13.51 -1.69 -13.21
CA PHE A 119 13.67 -1.17 -11.86
C PHE A 119 14.93 -0.31 -11.76
N SER A 120 15.99 -0.69 -12.45
CA SER A 120 17.26 0.07 -12.42
C SER A 120 17.17 1.48 -13.04
N ARG A 121 16.07 1.83 -13.70
CA ARG A 121 15.84 3.19 -14.20
C ARG A 121 15.51 4.16 -13.08
N LEU A 122 15.09 3.67 -11.93
CA LEU A 122 14.82 4.54 -10.77
C LEU A 122 16.15 5.01 -10.19
N ALA A 123 16.22 6.32 -9.86
CA ALA A 123 17.42 6.89 -9.24
C ALA A 123 17.76 6.17 -7.95
N GLY A 124 19.01 5.79 -7.76
CA GLY A 124 19.48 5.04 -6.60
C GLY A 124 19.35 3.54 -6.73
N VAL A 125 18.82 3.03 -7.82
CA VAL A 125 18.73 1.60 -8.12
C VAL A 125 19.78 1.24 -9.17
N GLU A 126 20.62 0.28 -8.85
CA GLU A 126 21.76 -0.13 -9.68
C GLU A 126 21.54 -1.53 -10.26
N LEU A 127 21.71 -1.64 -11.58
CA LEU A 127 21.67 -2.95 -12.24
C LEU A 127 22.98 -3.69 -11.98
N LEU A 128 22.88 -4.87 -11.41
CA LEU A 128 24.06 -5.75 -11.29
C LEU A 128 24.30 -6.44 -12.63
N THR A 129 25.56 -6.46 -13.04
CA THR A 129 25.97 -7.07 -14.31
C THR A 129 27.12 -8.05 -14.09
#